data_52ed308a8f84601aa7b574f9ed1b9ab1
#
_entry.id   52ed308a8f84601aa7b574f9ed1b9ab1
#
_cell.length_a   1.000
_cell.length_b   1.000
_cell.length_c   1.000
_cell.angle_alpha   90.00
_cell.angle_beta   90.00
_cell.angle_gamma   90.00
#
_symmetry.space_group_name_H-M   'P 1'
#
loop_
_entity.id
_entity.type
_entity.pdbx_description
1 polymer ?
#
loop_
_entity_poly.entity_id
_entity_poly.type
_entity_poly.pdbx_seq_one_letter_code
_entity_poly.pdbx_strand_id
1 'polypeptide(L)'
;MAFKLGKRSTRPNTPMEKPMVFRKHLEGSTLAEANMDGTINIDPSIKPGSKQEAKIIKHEMSHIEDIETGRAAYGDDWVMWEGDIYFRKTIDGVNVIDGPNGRWPDGNENHPWEQKAIQAEKQ
;
A
#
# COMPACT_ATOMS: atom_id res chain seq x y z
N MET A 1 10.47 8.52 -0.69
CA MET A 1 10.05 7.17 -1.10
C MET A 1 8.54 7.15 -1.28
N ALA A 2 8.09 6.52 -2.36
CA ALA A 2 6.67 6.39 -2.60
C ALA A 2 6.24 4.94 -2.38
N PHE A 3 5.15 4.77 -1.66
CA PHE A 3 4.48 3.50 -1.45
C PHE A 3 3.03 3.65 -1.89
N LYS A 4 2.43 2.60 -2.38
CA LYS A 4 1.02 2.63 -2.77
C LYS A 4 0.39 1.26 -2.54
N LEU A 5 -0.94 1.22 -2.52
CA LEU A 5 -1.68 -0.03 -2.51
C LEU A 5 -1.53 -0.69 -3.86
N GLY A 6 -1.25 -1.99 -3.88
CA GLY A 6 -1.08 -2.77 -5.09
C GLY A 6 -2.38 -3.00 -5.84
N LYS A 7 -2.31 -3.76 -6.92
CA LYS A 7 -3.47 -4.09 -7.73
C LYS A 7 -4.34 -5.13 -7.02
N ARG A 8 -5.64 -5.05 -7.27
CA ARG A 8 -6.59 -6.03 -6.74
C ARG A 8 -6.24 -7.43 -7.25
N SER A 9 -6.21 -8.39 -6.32
CA SER A 9 -5.99 -9.80 -6.63
C SER A 9 -7.30 -10.56 -6.67
N THR A 10 -7.36 -11.60 -7.52
CA THR A 10 -8.48 -12.54 -7.54
C THR A 10 -8.28 -13.73 -6.59
N ARG A 11 -7.12 -13.81 -5.96
CA ARG A 11 -6.81 -14.91 -5.03
C ARG A 11 -7.57 -14.73 -3.71
N PRO A 12 -8.06 -15.83 -3.11
CA PRO A 12 -8.67 -15.76 -1.79
C PRO A 12 -7.68 -15.23 -0.75
N ASN A 13 -8.17 -14.40 0.14
CA ASN A 13 -7.38 -13.87 1.25
C ASN A 13 -7.30 -14.94 2.33
N THR A 14 -6.11 -15.43 2.62
CA THR A 14 -5.88 -16.35 3.73
C THR A 14 -4.97 -15.70 4.75
N PRO A 15 -5.28 -15.83 6.07
CA PRO A 15 -4.41 -15.29 7.09
C PRO A 15 -3.00 -15.90 6.98
N MET A 16 -1.98 -15.05 7.01
CA MET A 16 -0.60 -15.48 6.95
C MET A 16 0.19 -14.83 8.05
N GLU A 17 0.99 -15.63 8.77
CA GLU A 17 1.90 -15.12 9.79
C GLU A 17 3.01 -14.28 9.17
N LYS A 18 3.48 -14.69 7.98
CA LYS A 18 4.48 -13.98 7.19
C LYS A 18 3.96 -13.77 5.78
N PRO A 19 4.08 -12.55 5.26
CA PRO A 19 3.65 -12.29 3.89
C PRO A 19 4.58 -12.97 2.90
N MET A 20 4.03 -13.38 1.75
CA MET A 20 4.87 -13.72 0.60
C MET A 20 5.35 -12.43 -0.02
N VAL A 21 6.66 -12.33 -0.22
CA VAL A 21 7.30 -11.16 -0.80
C VAL A 21 7.83 -11.52 -2.19
N PHE A 22 7.42 -10.75 -3.18
CA PHE A 22 7.87 -10.90 -4.56
C PHE A 22 8.73 -9.71 -4.95
N ARG A 23 9.78 -9.97 -5.71
CA ARG A 23 10.61 -8.92 -6.30
C ARG A 23 10.07 -8.60 -7.69
N LYS A 24 9.72 -7.33 -7.90
CA LYS A 24 9.10 -6.90 -9.13
C LYS A 24 9.42 -5.43 -9.36
N HIS A 25 9.83 -5.09 -10.58
CA HIS A 25 10.06 -3.70 -10.94
C HIS A 25 8.74 -2.92 -10.86
N LEU A 26 8.73 -1.83 -10.08
CA LEU A 26 7.56 -1.02 -9.85
C LEU A 26 7.69 0.33 -10.57
N GLU A 27 6.54 0.93 -10.89
CA GLU A 27 6.49 2.18 -11.64
C GLU A 27 7.01 3.37 -10.85
N GLY A 28 7.68 4.27 -11.54
CA GLY A 28 8.13 5.53 -10.98
C GLY A 28 9.04 5.35 -9.78
N SER A 29 8.77 6.07 -8.70
CA SER A 29 9.52 6.01 -7.45
C SER A 29 8.91 5.05 -6.43
N THR A 30 7.94 4.22 -6.83
CA THR A 30 7.31 3.25 -5.94
C THR A 30 8.32 2.15 -5.58
N LEU A 31 8.53 1.93 -4.28
CA LEU A 31 9.47 0.93 -3.79
C LEU A 31 8.80 -0.36 -3.36
N ALA A 32 7.54 -0.30 -2.95
CA ALA A 32 6.80 -1.47 -2.51
C ALA A 32 5.30 -1.22 -2.62
N GLU A 33 4.54 -2.30 -2.64
CA GLU A 33 3.08 -2.25 -2.60
C GLU A 33 2.52 -3.49 -1.90
N ALA A 34 1.46 -3.29 -1.14
CA ALA A 34 0.71 -4.38 -0.49
C ALA A 34 -0.47 -4.75 -1.39
N ASN A 35 -0.68 -6.05 -1.58
CA ASN A 35 -1.74 -6.57 -2.43
C ASN A 35 -2.93 -7.04 -1.60
N MET A 36 -4.12 -7.05 -2.21
CA MET A 36 -5.35 -7.47 -1.53
C MET A 36 -5.32 -8.94 -1.09
N ASP A 37 -4.46 -9.75 -1.68
CA ASP A 37 -4.31 -11.17 -1.29
C ASP A 37 -3.32 -11.37 -0.14
N GLY A 38 -2.81 -10.28 0.45
CA GLY A 38 -1.86 -10.37 1.56
C GLY A 38 -0.40 -10.52 1.13
N THR A 39 -0.10 -10.41 -0.16
CA THR A 39 1.28 -10.46 -0.65
C THR A 39 1.87 -9.06 -0.75
N ILE A 40 3.21 -8.99 -0.81
CA ILE A 40 3.95 -7.74 -0.94
C ILE A 40 4.83 -7.82 -2.18
N ASN A 41 4.81 -6.77 -3.01
CA ASN A 41 5.77 -6.59 -4.09
C ASN A 41 6.82 -5.57 -3.63
N ILE A 42 8.10 -5.89 -3.81
CA ILE A 42 9.21 -5.00 -3.50
C ILE A 42 10.06 -4.81 -4.75
N ASP A 43 10.41 -3.55 -5.03
CA ASP A 43 11.28 -3.24 -6.17
C ASP A 43 12.66 -3.90 -5.97
N PRO A 44 13.26 -4.48 -7.03
CA PRO A 44 14.57 -5.14 -6.90
C PRO A 44 15.72 -4.23 -6.48
N SER A 45 15.54 -2.91 -6.55
CA SER A 45 16.55 -1.96 -6.05
C SER A 45 16.76 -2.03 -4.54
N ILE A 46 15.81 -2.63 -3.82
CA ILE A 46 15.91 -2.80 -2.37
C ILE A 46 16.72 -4.06 -2.07
N LYS A 47 17.80 -3.91 -1.31
CA LYS A 47 18.70 -5.02 -0.99
C LYS A 47 18.01 -6.03 -0.05
N PRO A 48 17.97 -7.32 -0.42
CA PRO A 48 17.43 -8.36 0.46
C PRO A 48 18.18 -8.41 1.80
N GLY A 49 17.44 -8.53 2.91
CA GLY A 49 18.00 -8.64 4.25
C GLY A 49 18.48 -7.31 4.84
N SER A 50 18.30 -6.19 4.12
CA SER A 50 18.74 -4.88 4.60
C SER A 50 17.77 -4.31 5.67
N LYS A 51 18.25 -3.32 6.41
CA LYS A 51 17.40 -2.57 7.35
C LYS A 51 16.27 -1.84 6.60
N GLN A 52 16.57 -1.36 5.39
CA GLN A 52 15.58 -0.71 4.55
C GLN A 52 14.45 -1.69 4.19
N GLU A 53 14.79 -2.92 3.80
CA GLU A 53 13.78 -3.94 3.51
C GLU A 53 12.91 -4.23 4.73
N ALA A 54 13.51 -4.40 5.91
CA ALA A 54 12.76 -4.68 7.13
C ALA A 54 11.75 -3.56 7.44
N LYS A 55 12.16 -2.31 7.27
CA LYS A 55 11.32 -1.15 7.45
C LYS A 55 10.16 -1.11 6.46
N ILE A 56 10.45 -1.41 5.18
CA ILE A 56 9.47 -1.48 4.11
C ILE A 56 8.43 -2.57 4.41
N ILE A 57 8.89 -3.73 4.84
CA ILE A 57 7.97 -4.84 5.18
C ILE A 57 7.03 -4.44 6.31
N LYS A 58 7.50 -3.76 7.34
CA LYS A 58 6.63 -3.25 8.42
C LYS A 58 5.58 -2.28 7.89
N HIS A 59 5.97 -1.41 6.96
CA HIS A 59 5.06 -0.47 6.31
C HIS A 59 3.95 -1.21 5.57
N GLU A 60 4.33 -2.15 4.70
CA GLU A 60 3.35 -2.90 3.90
C GLU A 60 2.51 -3.84 4.75
N MET A 61 3.06 -4.41 5.82
CA MET A 61 2.29 -5.23 6.77
C MET A 61 1.18 -4.45 7.45
N SER A 62 1.39 -3.16 7.70
CA SER A 62 0.32 -2.32 8.23
C SER A 62 -0.86 -2.23 7.25
N HIS A 63 -0.58 -2.09 5.95
CA HIS A 63 -1.64 -2.09 4.93
C HIS A 63 -2.35 -3.44 4.87
N ILE A 64 -1.62 -4.54 4.93
CA ILE A 64 -2.20 -5.89 4.91
C ILE A 64 -3.11 -6.10 6.11
N GLU A 65 -2.67 -5.69 7.29
CA GLU A 65 -3.50 -5.78 8.50
C GLU A 65 -4.81 -5.00 8.33
N ASP A 66 -4.74 -3.79 7.78
CA ASP A 66 -5.94 -2.98 7.54
C ASP A 66 -6.89 -3.65 6.55
N ILE A 67 -6.36 -4.30 5.53
CA ILE A 67 -7.16 -5.05 4.55
C ILE A 67 -7.82 -6.26 5.21
N GLU A 68 -7.05 -7.05 5.96
CA GLU A 68 -7.55 -8.27 6.60
C GLU A 68 -8.60 -8.00 7.66
N THR A 69 -8.48 -6.87 8.38
CA THR A 69 -9.45 -6.49 9.42
C THR A 69 -10.65 -5.74 8.87
N GLY A 70 -10.68 -5.46 7.57
CA GLY A 70 -11.79 -4.72 6.94
C GLY A 70 -11.73 -3.21 7.16
N ARG A 71 -10.65 -2.69 7.75
CA ARG A 71 -10.47 -1.24 7.91
C ARG A 71 -10.25 -0.56 6.58
N ALA A 72 -9.55 -1.24 5.67
CA ALA A 72 -9.26 -0.75 4.33
C ALA A 72 -9.59 -1.78 3.28
N ALA A 73 -9.93 -1.30 2.09
CA ALA A 73 -10.06 -2.11 0.88
C ALA A 73 -9.79 -1.22 -0.31
N TYR A 74 -9.48 -1.80 -1.46
CA TYR A 74 -9.32 -1.00 -2.66
C TYR A 74 -9.62 -1.79 -3.93
N GLY A 75 -9.99 -1.06 -4.96
CA GLY A 75 -10.13 -1.56 -6.31
C GLY A 75 -9.35 -0.66 -7.26
N ASP A 76 -9.59 -0.82 -8.56
CA ASP A 76 -8.84 -0.05 -9.57
C ASP A 76 -9.15 1.44 -9.51
N ASP A 77 -10.39 1.81 -9.15
CA ASP A 77 -10.85 3.19 -9.21
C ASP A 77 -11.19 3.79 -7.84
N TRP A 78 -10.97 3.06 -6.77
CA TRP A 78 -11.40 3.48 -5.45
C TRP A 78 -10.53 2.91 -4.33
N VAL A 79 -10.57 3.60 -3.19
CA VAL A 79 -10.00 3.14 -1.92
C VAL A 79 -11.03 3.38 -0.83
N MET A 80 -11.22 2.42 0.05
CA MET A 80 -12.05 2.58 1.25
C MET A 80 -11.15 2.60 2.47
N TRP A 81 -11.39 3.54 3.36
CA TRP A 81 -10.70 3.65 4.64
C TRP A 81 -11.69 4.01 5.74
N GLU A 82 -11.82 3.11 6.72
CA GLU A 82 -12.70 3.30 7.88
C GLU A 82 -14.12 3.74 7.50
N GLY A 83 -14.66 3.13 6.45
CA GLY A 83 -15.99 3.42 5.94
C GLY A 83 -16.10 4.54 4.92
N ASP A 84 -15.07 5.36 4.76
CA ASP A 84 -15.06 6.45 3.79
C ASP A 84 -14.54 5.96 2.44
N ILE A 85 -15.15 6.44 1.35
CA ILE A 85 -14.75 6.11 -0.01
C ILE A 85 -13.94 7.25 -0.60
N TYR A 86 -12.79 6.89 -1.16
CA TYR A 86 -11.90 7.77 -1.90
C TYR A 86 -11.85 7.29 -3.34
N PHE A 87 -11.72 8.20 -4.29
CA PHE A 87 -11.69 7.85 -5.71
C PHE A 87 -10.32 8.10 -6.32
N ARG A 88 -9.88 7.13 -7.13
CA ARG A 88 -8.65 7.28 -7.92
C ARG A 88 -8.97 8.09 -9.16
N LYS A 89 -8.19 9.12 -9.41
CA LYS A 89 -8.35 10.03 -10.56
C LYS A 89 -6.99 10.36 -11.14
N THR A 90 -6.98 10.70 -12.42
CA THR A 90 -5.79 11.25 -13.06
C THR A 90 -6.06 12.72 -13.35
N ILE A 91 -5.24 13.60 -12.77
CA ILE A 91 -5.38 15.05 -12.94
C ILE A 91 -4.03 15.58 -13.42
N ASP A 92 -4.02 16.21 -14.59
CA ASP A 92 -2.80 16.74 -15.22
C ASP A 92 -1.67 15.71 -15.30
N GLY A 93 -2.04 14.46 -15.63
CA GLY A 93 -1.09 13.36 -15.76
C GLY A 93 -0.63 12.73 -14.45
N VAL A 94 -1.14 13.18 -13.31
CA VAL A 94 -0.79 12.66 -11.99
C VAL A 94 -1.93 11.82 -11.42
N ASN A 95 -1.61 10.62 -10.97
CA ASN A 95 -2.57 9.75 -10.30
C ASN A 95 -2.77 10.24 -8.86
N VAL A 96 -4.01 10.63 -8.54
CA VAL A 96 -4.37 11.12 -7.20
C VAL A 96 -5.49 10.30 -6.60
N ILE A 97 -5.60 10.35 -5.28
CA ILE A 97 -6.71 9.75 -4.54
C ILE A 97 -7.44 10.90 -3.85
N ASP A 98 -8.73 11.05 -4.18
CA ASP A 98 -9.56 12.16 -3.76
C ASP A 98 -10.71 11.67 -2.88
N GLY A 99 -10.83 12.22 -1.69
CA GLY A 99 -11.85 11.81 -0.74
C GLY A 99 -12.17 12.88 0.28
N PRO A 100 -12.95 12.52 1.32
CA PRO A 100 -13.46 13.51 2.29
C PRO A 100 -12.37 14.26 3.05
N ASN A 101 -11.18 13.68 3.18
CA ASN A 101 -10.11 14.29 3.96
C ASN A 101 -9.07 15.03 3.11
N GLY A 102 -9.22 15.02 1.80
CA GLY A 102 -8.32 15.75 0.91
C GLY A 102 -8.00 14.99 -0.36
N ARG A 103 -7.12 15.58 -1.15
CA ARG A 103 -6.68 15.05 -2.43
C ARG A 103 -5.16 15.07 -2.48
N TRP A 104 -4.55 13.89 -2.58
CA TRP A 104 -3.10 13.75 -2.67
C TRP A 104 -2.75 12.66 -3.68
N PRO A 105 -1.52 12.70 -4.23
CA PRO A 105 -1.05 11.63 -5.09
C PRO A 105 -1.15 10.25 -4.41
N ASP A 106 -1.31 9.20 -5.23
CA ASP A 106 -1.28 7.83 -4.73
C ASP A 106 0.07 7.56 -4.05
N GLY A 107 0.04 6.98 -2.86
CA GLY A 107 1.23 6.70 -2.06
C GLY A 107 1.72 7.88 -1.22
N ASN A 108 1.04 9.03 -1.28
CA ASN A 108 1.43 10.20 -0.50
C ASN A 108 1.22 9.97 0.99
N GLU A 109 2.16 10.43 1.79
CA GLU A 109 2.16 10.24 3.25
C GLU A 109 1.02 10.94 3.99
N ASN A 110 0.32 11.87 3.35
CA ASN A 110 -0.81 12.55 3.96
C ASN A 110 -2.08 11.70 4.01
N HIS A 111 -2.14 10.62 3.24
CA HIS A 111 -3.28 9.71 3.33
C HIS A 111 -3.28 8.99 4.69
N PRO A 112 -4.46 8.84 5.35
CA PRO A 112 -4.51 8.25 6.69
C PRO A 112 -3.93 6.83 6.77
N TRP A 113 -4.11 6.01 5.74
CA TRP A 113 -3.52 4.66 5.71
C TRP A 113 -1.99 4.70 5.59
N GLU A 114 -1.42 5.72 4.93
CA GLU A 114 0.03 5.89 4.86
C GLU A 114 0.60 6.43 6.16
N GLN A 115 -0.10 7.33 6.83
CA GLN A 115 0.30 7.81 8.15
C GLN A 115 0.38 6.66 9.17
N LYS A 116 -0.61 5.78 9.17
CA LYS A 116 -0.61 4.60 10.02
C LYS A 116 0.56 3.68 9.71
N ALA A 117 0.83 3.44 8.43
CA ALA A 117 1.93 2.58 7.99
C ALA A 117 3.30 3.17 8.37
N ILE A 118 3.46 4.48 8.28
CA ILE A 118 4.69 5.17 8.70
C ILE A 118 4.91 4.99 10.21
N GLN A 119 3.87 5.06 11.01
CA GLN A 119 3.99 4.78 12.44
C GLN A 119 4.41 3.34 12.70
N ALA A 120 3.92 2.38 11.91
CA ALA A 120 4.30 0.98 12.03
C ALA A 120 5.80 0.76 11.76
N GLU A 121 6.42 1.55 10.85
CA GLU A 121 7.85 1.45 10.56
C GLU A 121 8.72 1.74 11.78
N LYS A 122 8.21 2.47 12.75
CA LYS A 122 8.96 2.92 13.93
C LYS A 122 8.88 1.94 15.10
N GLN A 123 8.16 0.88 14.94
CA GLN A 123 7.98 -0.12 16.00
C GLN A 123 8.96 -1.28 15.92
#